data_30d85b7f1a90736b43a87e43548aadad
#
_entry.id   30d85b7f1a90736b43a87e43548aadad
#
_cell.length_a   1.000
_cell.length_b   1.000
_cell.length_c   1.000
_cell.angle_alpha   90.00
_cell.angle_beta   90.00
_cell.angle_gamma   90.00
#
_symmetry.space_group_name_H-M   'P 1'
#
loop_
_entity.id
_entity.type
_entity.pdbx_description
1 polymer ?
#
loop_
_entity_poly.entity_id
_entity_poly.type
_entity_poly.pdbx_seq_one_letter_code
_entity_poly.pdbx_strand_id
1 'polypeptide(L)'
;MIRLVRRILVAAVLAAAVASAVLAVSLPARGRTLVTWTAPHGRPAGVVLVIHGGAWRASGPRTAALMDSRARTFAGWGWAAAVVDYRAFADSPGDVVRAYDAARERYPGRPICAYGESAGGHLALMLAVRRPLDCVIDAAGPVDLPRLGGTPQADWVRAKALAAFGDLRDASPTDHAGAIRAPVLAGYAAADRIVPASQGRYLERVLPRAHVIQLGAGAGPRFVHASVSPAALRAWWGAVRAQLQRAAWPRR
;
A
#
# COMPACT_ATOMS: atom_id res chain seq x y z
N MET A 1 14.23 22.27 -46.83
CA MET A 1 13.46 23.16 -45.93
C MET A 1 12.21 22.47 -45.36
N ILE A 2 11.31 21.95 -46.18
CA ILE A 2 10.01 21.36 -45.75
C ILE A 2 10.17 20.17 -44.74
N ARG A 3 11.17 19.29 -44.94
CA ARG A 3 11.40 18.12 -44.04
C ARG A 3 11.94 18.53 -42.66
N LEU A 4 12.66 19.62 -42.56
CA LEU A 4 13.18 20.13 -41.27
C LEU A 4 12.09 20.80 -40.47
N VAL A 5 11.23 21.59 -41.08
CA VAL A 5 10.07 22.24 -40.46
C VAL A 5 9.09 21.19 -39.92
N ARG A 6 8.84 20.09 -40.66
CA ARG A 6 7.97 19.00 -40.23
C ARG A 6 8.52 18.24 -39.01
N ARG A 7 9.87 18.06 -38.92
CA ARG A 7 10.52 17.44 -37.76
C ARG A 7 10.45 18.33 -36.51
N ILE A 8 10.61 19.64 -36.68
CA ILE A 8 10.51 20.61 -35.58
C ILE A 8 9.05 20.69 -35.05
N LEU A 9 8.07 20.69 -35.95
CA LEU A 9 6.65 20.68 -35.57
C LEU A 9 6.24 19.39 -34.84
N VAL A 10 6.70 18.22 -35.27
CA VAL A 10 6.41 16.94 -34.59
C VAL A 10 7.09 16.89 -33.22
N ALA A 11 8.33 17.39 -33.11
CA ALA A 11 9.03 17.48 -31.82
C ALA A 11 8.33 18.44 -30.83
N ALA A 12 7.85 19.58 -31.34
CA ALA A 12 7.12 20.57 -30.54
C ALA A 12 5.74 20.01 -30.06
N VAL A 13 5.04 19.29 -30.93
CA VAL A 13 3.75 18.66 -30.57
C VAL A 13 3.95 17.52 -29.54
N LEU A 14 5.01 16.72 -29.69
CA LEU A 14 5.37 15.69 -28.73
C LEU A 14 5.82 16.29 -27.39
N ALA A 15 6.59 17.37 -27.40
CA ALA A 15 6.99 18.08 -26.19
C ALA A 15 5.78 18.74 -25.48
N ALA A 16 4.84 19.32 -26.22
CA ALA A 16 3.59 19.86 -25.67
C ALA A 16 2.67 18.77 -25.12
N ALA A 17 2.59 17.61 -25.76
CA ALA A 17 1.83 16.47 -25.27
C ALA A 17 2.45 15.88 -23.99
N VAL A 18 3.77 15.81 -23.89
CA VAL A 18 4.49 15.38 -22.69
C VAL A 18 4.35 16.42 -21.58
N ALA A 19 4.44 17.72 -21.89
CA ALA A 19 4.21 18.80 -20.92
C ALA A 19 2.76 18.82 -20.41
N SER A 20 1.77 18.59 -21.26
CA SER A 20 0.36 18.48 -20.86
C SER A 20 0.09 17.22 -20.02
N ALA A 21 0.80 16.12 -20.25
CA ALA A 21 0.71 14.91 -19.43
C ALA A 21 1.39 15.08 -18.04
N VAL A 22 2.37 15.96 -17.93
CA VAL A 22 3.06 16.28 -16.66
C VAL A 22 2.29 17.35 -15.87
N LEU A 23 1.50 18.21 -16.51
CA LEU A 23 0.68 19.25 -15.88
C LEU A 23 -0.77 18.80 -15.56
N ALA A 24 -1.11 17.52 -15.66
CA ALA A 24 -2.23 16.97 -14.94
C ALA A 24 -1.86 16.83 -13.44
N VAL A 25 -1.45 17.92 -12.83
CA VAL A 25 -1.55 18.12 -11.38
C VAL A 25 -3.01 17.89 -11.08
N SER A 26 -3.32 16.74 -10.48
CA SER A 26 -4.63 16.45 -9.95
C SER A 26 -4.94 17.51 -8.91
N LEU A 27 -5.62 18.58 -9.32
CA LEU A 27 -6.24 19.50 -8.39
C LEU A 27 -7.06 18.65 -7.44
N PRO A 28 -6.95 18.81 -6.12
CA PRO A 28 -7.78 18.05 -5.21
C PRO A 28 -9.23 18.33 -5.61
N ALA A 29 -9.94 17.30 -6.02
CA ALA A 29 -11.37 17.39 -6.24
C ALA A 29 -11.97 17.87 -4.91
N ARG A 30 -12.49 19.10 -4.88
CA ARG A 30 -13.19 19.64 -3.72
C ARG A 30 -14.31 18.66 -3.36
N GLY A 31 -14.23 18.06 -2.18
CA GLY A 31 -15.23 17.10 -1.69
C GLY A 31 -14.78 15.63 -1.63
N ARG A 32 -13.52 15.29 -1.93
CA ARG A 32 -13.03 13.92 -1.80
C ARG A 32 -12.87 13.53 -0.33
N THR A 33 -13.60 12.51 0.09
CA THR A 33 -13.49 11.95 1.45
C THR A 33 -12.21 11.11 1.55
N LEU A 34 -11.31 11.49 2.46
CA LEU A 34 -10.05 10.75 2.69
C LEU A 34 -10.30 9.30 3.12
N VAL A 35 -11.37 9.05 3.87
CA VAL A 35 -11.68 7.75 4.46
C VAL A 35 -13.14 7.39 4.25
N THR A 36 -13.37 6.23 3.61
CA THR A 36 -14.70 5.62 3.53
C THR A 36 -14.81 4.49 4.55
N TRP A 37 -15.81 4.57 5.42
CA TRP A 37 -15.99 3.62 6.52
C TRP A 37 -16.97 2.51 6.18
N THR A 38 -16.58 1.27 6.50
CA THR A 38 -17.47 0.11 6.50
C THR A 38 -17.45 -0.51 7.90
N ALA A 39 -18.59 -0.48 8.59
CA ALA A 39 -18.70 -1.02 9.94
C ALA A 39 -19.31 -2.43 9.90
N PRO A 40 -18.95 -3.32 10.85
CA PRO A 40 -19.65 -4.58 11.07
C PRO A 40 -21.00 -4.33 11.75
N HIS A 41 -21.83 -5.37 11.80
CA HIS A 41 -22.98 -5.35 12.71
C HIS A 41 -22.47 -5.38 14.16
N GLY A 42 -22.89 -4.41 14.97
CA GLY A 42 -22.50 -4.28 16.37
C GLY A 42 -21.14 -3.59 16.59
N ARG A 43 -20.58 -3.77 17.79
CA ARG A 43 -19.34 -3.09 18.20
C ARG A 43 -18.12 -3.77 17.56
N PRO A 44 -17.28 -3.06 16.80
CA PRO A 44 -16.15 -3.67 16.11
C PRO A 44 -15.08 -4.17 17.09
N ALA A 45 -14.45 -5.31 16.75
CA ALA A 45 -13.32 -5.85 17.50
C ALA A 45 -12.06 -4.99 17.38
N GLY A 46 -11.92 -4.26 16.26
CA GLY A 46 -10.82 -3.36 15.95
C GLY A 46 -11.08 -2.62 14.65
N VAL A 47 -10.06 -1.97 14.12
CA VAL A 47 -10.10 -1.22 12.86
C VAL A 47 -9.03 -1.73 11.90
N VAL A 48 -9.35 -1.86 10.63
CA VAL A 48 -8.37 -2.10 9.55
C VAL A 48 -8.38 -0.92 8.60
N LEU A 49 -7.24 -0.26 8.46
CA LEU A 49 -7.00 0.70 7.38
C LEU A 49 -6.73 -0.09 6.11
N VAL A 50 -7.53 0.12 5.08
CA VAL A 50 -7.43 -0.57 3.78
C VAL A 50 -6.83 0.39 2.77
N ILE A 51 -5.57 0.15 2.39
CA ILE A 51 -4.74 1.10 1.64
C ILE A 51 -4.47 0.53 0.24
N HIS A 52 -4.91 1.26 -0.78
CA HIS A 52 -4.83 0.80 -2.16
C HIS A 52 -3.42 0.90 -2.77
N GLY A 53 -3.17 0.11 -3.80
CA GLY A 53 -1.99 0.20 -4.67
C GLY A 53 -2.14 1.26 -5.77
N GLY A 54 -1.26 1.20 -6.77
CA GLY A 54 -1.30 2.09 -7.94
C GLY A 54 -0.12 3.05 -8.04
N ALA A 55 1.06 2.62 -7.59
CA ALA A 55 2.31 3.40 -7.64
C ALA A 55 2.14 4.82 -7.05
N TRP A 56 1.54 4.89 -5.86
CA TRP A 56 1.29 6.12 -5.07
C TRP A 56 0.45 7.18 -5.78
N ARG A 57 -0.33 6.80 -6.77
CA ARG A 57 -1.33 7.68 -7.41
C ARG A 57 -2.67 7.56 -6.70
N ALA A 58 -3.52 8.56 -6.88
CA ALA A 58 -4.89 8.50 -6.41
C ALA A 58 -5.65 7.30 -7.00
N SER A 59 -6.63 6.77 -6.28
CA SER A 59 -7.41 5.61 -6.70
C SER A 59 -8.24 5.92 -7.96
N GLY A 60 -8.35 4.92 -8.84
CA GLY A 60 -9.34 4.90 -9.91
C GLY A 60 -10.54 4.01 -9.54
N PRO A 61 -11.62 4.02 -10.33
CA PRO A 61 -12.87 3.29 -10.00
C PRO A 61 -12.67 1.79 -9.73
N ARG A 62 -11.81 1.11 -10.51
CA ARG A 62 -11.51 -0.32 -10.31
C ARG A 62 -10.78 -0.58 -9.00
N THR A 63 -9.82 0.26 -8.66
CA THR A 63 -9.05 0.16 -7.41
C THR A 63 -9.96 0.44 -6.22
N ALA A 64 -10.81 1.47 -6.29
CA ALA A 64 -11.80 1.78 -5.27
C ALA A 64 -12.74 0.59 -5.02
N ALA A 65 -13.33 0.01 -6.07
CA ALA A 65 -14.22 -1.14 -5.95
C ALA A 65 -13.55 -2.37 -5.32
N LEU A 66 -12.26 -2.61 -5.62
CA LEU A 66 -11.48 -3.68 -5.00
C LEU A 66 -11.30 -3.41 -3.50
N MET A 67 -10.91 -2.21 -3.11
CA MET A 67 -10.71 -1.85 -1.70
C MET A 67 -12.02 -1.87 -0.91
N ASP A 68 -13.13 -1.46 -1.52
CA ASP A 68 -14.47 -1.60 -0.93
C ASP A 68 -14.83 -3.07 -0.70
N SER A 69 -14.46 -3.97 -1.61
CA SER A 69 -14.63 -5.40 -1.42
C SER A 69 -13.79 -5.93 -0.24
N ARG A 70 -12.55 -5.47 -0.09
CA ARG A 70 -11.69 -5.79 1.07
C ARG A 70 -12.32 -5.28 2.37
N ALA A 71 -12.81 -4.04 2.37
CA ALA A 71 -13.46 -3.44 3.53
C ALA A 71 -14.69 -4.24 3.97
N ARG A 72 -15.55 -4.63 3.04
CA ARG A 72 -16.70 -5.51 3.35
C ARG A 72 -16.27 -6.87 3.92
N THR A 73 -15.16 -7.41 3.42
CA THR A 73 -14.60 -8.66 3.93
C THR A 73 -14.18 -8.53 5.41
N PHE A 74 -13.44 -7.49 5.77
CA PHE A 74 -13.05 -7.23 7.16
C PHE A 74 -14.27 -6.93 8.04
N ALA A 75 -15.25 -6.18 7.53
CA ALA A 75 -16.50 -5.93 8.25
C ALA A 75 -17.27 -7.22 8.54
N GLY A 76 -17.33 -8.15 7.57
CA GLY A 76 -17.92 -9.47 7.75
C GLY A 76 -17.18 -10.34 8.80
N TRP A 77 -15.94 -10.00 9.13
CA TRP A 77 -15.18 -10.65 10.21
C TRP A 77 -15.24 -9.89 11.54
N GLY A 78 -16.09 -8.89 11.65
CA GLY A 78 -16.34 -8.15 12.88
C GLY A 78 -15.38 -6.99 13.14
N TRP A 79 -14.64 -6.50 12.11
CA TRP A 79 -13.76 -5.36 12.23
C TRP A 79 -14.30 -4.17 11.43
N ALA A 80 -14.21 -2.97 11.98
CA ALA A 80 -14.43 -1.77 11.17
C ALA A 80 -13.32 -1.65 10.12
N ALA A 81 -13.67 -1.26 8.91
CA ALA A 81 -12.71 -1.04 7.84
C ALA A 81 -12.77 0.41 7.37
N ALA A 82 -11.60 1.00 7.14
CA ALA A 82 -11.41 2.34 6.66
C ALA A 82 -10.66 2.29 5.33
N VAL A 83 -11.36 2.42 4.20
CA VAL A 83 -10.73 2.56 2.89
C VAL A 83 -10.09 3.94 2.81
N VAL A 84 -8.78 3.97 2.63
CA VAL A 84 -8.01 5.21 2.56
C VAL A 84 -7.83 5.61 1.10
N ASP A 85 -8.41 6.75 0.73
CA ASP A 85 -8.29 7.34 -0.60
C ASP A 85 -7.27 8.48 -0.57
N TYR A 86 -6.00 8.11 -0.46
CA TYR A 86 -4.90 9.08 -0.35
C TYR A 86 -4.70 9.90 -1.62
N ARG A 87 -4.18 11.11 -1.46
CA ARG A 87 -3.72 11.95 -2.57
C ARG A 87 -2.43 11.38 -3.17
N ALA A 88 -2.17 11.77 -4.42
CA ALA A 88 -1.03 11.23 -5.14
C ALA A 88 0.34 11.63 -4.53
N PHE A 89 1.30 10.73 -4.70
CA PHE A 89 2.74 10.95 -4.50
C PHE A 89 3.12 11.42 -3.08
N ALA A 90 3.80 12.56 -2.95
CA ALA A 90 4.35 13.06 -1.69
C ALA A 90 3.31 13.28 -0.58
N ASP A 91 2.05 13.48 -0.93
CA ASP A 91 0.96 13.65 0.04
C ASP A 91 0.49 12.32 0.66
N SER A 92 0.73 11.19 -0.04
CA SER A 92 0.18 9.90 0.34
C SER A 92 0.59 9.42 1.75
N PRO A 93 1.84 9.57 2.24
CA PRO A 93 2.18 9.17 3.60
C PRO A 93 1.45 10.00 4.67
N GLY A 94 1.29 11.31 4.43
CA GLY A 94 0.56 12.20 5.34
C GLY A 94 -0.93 11.85 5.41
N ASP A 95 -1.54 11.48 4.28
CA ASP A 95 -2.94 11.09 4.22
C ASP A 95 -3.21 9.79 4.98
N VAL A 96 -2.32 8.81 4.88
CA VAL A 96 -2.43 7.54 5.62
C VAL A 96 -2.27 7.76 7.13
N VAL A 97 -1.39 8.69 7.55
CA VAL A 97 -1.27 9.11 8.95
C VAL A 97 -2.58 9.75 9.44
N ARG A 98 -3.17 10.66 8.67
CA ARG A 98 -4.46 11.28 9.02
C ARG A 98 -5.60 10.24 9.10
N ALA A 99 -5.59 9.24 8.23
CA ALA A 99 -6.56 8.14 8.30
C ALA A 99 -6.41 7.32 9.59
N TYR A 100 -5.18 7.07 10.05
CA TYR A 100 -4.92 6.44 11.34
C TYR A 100 -5.43 7.30 12.50
N ASP A 101 -5.13 8.60 12.49
CA ASP A 101 -5.54 9.50 13.56
C ASP A 101 -7.09 9.58 13.62
N ALA A 102 -7.78 9.63 12.48
CA ALA A 102 -9.25 9.55 12.40
C ALA A 102 -9.81 8.20 12.90
N ALA A 103 -9.09 7.09 12.64
CA ALA A 103 -9.49 5.77 13.15
C ALA A 103 -9.34 5.70 14.67
N ARG A 104 -8.28 6.27 15.23
CA ARG A 104 -8.04 6.33 16.67
C ARG A 104 -9.09 7.17 17.38
N GLU A 105 -9.47 8.30 16.81
CA GLU A 105 -10.54 9.17 17.32
C GLU A 105 -11.91 8.48 17.28
N ARG A 106 -12.24 7.85 16.15
CA ARG A 106 -13.55 7.21 15.94
C ARG A 106 -13.74 5.95 16.79
N TYR A 107 -12.66 5.21 17.07
CA TYR A 107 -12.69 3.94 17.79
C TYR A 107 -11.63 3.91 18.92
N PRO A 108 -11.79 4.73 19.95
CA PRO A 108 -10.81 4.83 21.02
C PRO A 108 -10.61 3.48 21.72
N GLY A 109 -9.34 3.17 22.02
CA GLY A 109 -8.96 1.92 22.70
C GLY A 109 -9.08 0.64 21.87
N ARG A 110 -9.49 0.73 20.60
CA ARG A 110 -9.54 -0.44 19.71
C ARG A 110 -8.19 -0.66 19.02
N PRO A 111 -7.80 -1.92 18.80
CA PRO A 111 -6.63 -2.22 17.97
C PRO A 111 -6.84 -1.68 16.55
N ILE A 112 -5.75 -1.14 15.97
CA ILE A 112 -5.72 -0.64 14.59
C ILE A 112 -4.66 -1.39 13.81
N CYS A 113 -5.09 -2.10 12.78
CA CYS A 113 -4.24 -2.77 11.81
C CYS A 113 -4.25 -2.01 10.48
N ALA A 114 -3.22 -2.22 9.67
CA ALA A 114 -3.19 -1.76 8.28
C ALA A 114 -3.08 -2.94 7.33
N TYR A 115 -3.88 -2.93 6.28
CA TYR A 115 -3.80 -3.81 5.12
C TYR A 115 -3.49 -2.96 3.89
N GLY A 116 -2.47 -3.31 3.13
CA GLY A 116 -2.13 -2.58 1.91
C GLY A 116 -1.68 -3.48 0.78
N GLU A 117 -1.98 -3.07 -0.46
CA GLU A 117 -1.58 -3.76 -1.68
C GLU A 117 -0.57 -2.92 -2.46
N SER A 118 0.58 -3.51 -2.88
CA SER A 118 1.60 -2.81 -3.67
C SER A 118 2.07 -1.50 -2.99
N ALA A 119 1.94 -0.34 -3.63
CA ALA A 119 2.20 0.96 -3.02
C ALA A 119 1.46 1.17 -1.68
N GLY A 120 0.26 0.57 -1.52
CA GLY A 120 -0.48 0.60 -0.26
C GLY A 120 0.20 -0.25 0.84
N GLY A 121 0.83 -1.36 0.47
CA GLY A 121 1.64 -2.16 1.40
C GLY A 121 2.86 -1.38 1.91
N HIS A 122 3.56 -0.71 0.99
CA HIS A 122 4.61 0.24 1.36
C HIS A 122 4.11 1.32 2.34
N LEU A 123 2.98 1.96 2.03
CA LEU A 123 2.39 3.00 2.89
C LEU A 123 1.95 2.44 4.25
N ALA A 124 1.45 1.20 4.32
CA ALA A 124 1.09 0.54 5.58
C ALA A 124 2.33 0.33 6.47
N LEU A 125 3.46 -0.07 5.88
CA LEU A 125 4.73 -0.21 6.60
C LEU A 125 5.30 1.15 7.02
N MET A 126 5.26 2.17 6.15
CA MET A 126 5.67 3.53 6.51
C MET A 126 4.75 4.17 7.56
N LEU A 127 3.48 3.77 7.62
CA LEU A 127 2.59 4.13 8.72
C LEU A 127 3.05 3.51 10.04
N ALA A 128 3.46 2.22 10.03
CA ALA A 128 3.97 1.53 11.22
C ALA A 128 5.29 2.13 11.75
N VAL A 129 6.07 2.79 10.90
CA VAL A 129 7.23 3.61 11.32
C VAL A 129 6.78 4.83 12.14
N ARG A 130 5.64 5.43 11.79
CA ARG A 130 5.18 6.72 12.32
C ARG A 130 4.10 6.63 13.40
N ARG A 131 3.38 5.51 13.46
CA ARG A 131 2.23 5.29 14.37
C ARG A 131 2.25 3.87 14.94
N PRO A 132 1.81 3.69 16.18
CA PRO A 132 1.74 2.39 16.82
C PRO A 132 0.58 1.57 16.25
N LEU A 133 0.84 0.80 15.20
CA LEU A 133 -0.09 -0.19 14.68
C LEU A 133 -0.05 -1.49 15.49
N ASP A 134 -1.18 -2.16 15.56
CA ASP A 134 -1.31 -3.46 16.20
C ASP A 134 -0.95 -4.62 15.26
N CYS A 135 -1.07 -4.41 13.96
CA CYS A 135 -0.54 -5.31 12.94
C CYS A 135 -0.45 -4.63 11.55
N VAL A 136 0.38 -5.20 10.69
CA VAL A 136 0.46 -4.84 9.27
C VAL A 136 0.29 -6.09 8.43
N ILE A 137 -0.53 -6.00 7.38
CA ILE A 137 -0.63 -6.99 6.32
C ILE A 137 -0.20 -6.31 5.02
N ASP A 138 0.94 -6.73 4.51
CA ASP A 138 1.55 -6.21 3.29
C ASP A 138 1.40 -7.20 2.13
N ALA A 139 0.65 -6.83 1.11
CA ALA A 139 0.52 -7.61 -0.12
C ALA A 139 1.43 -7.02 -1.21
N ALA A 140 2.64 -7.53 -1.31
CA ALA A 140 3.66 -7.18 -2.30
C ALA A 140 4.01 -5.67 -2.33
N GLY A 141 4.16 -5.04 -1.16
CA GLY A 141 4.67 -3.68 -1.06
C GLY A 141 6.18 -3.62 -1.29
N PRO A 142 6.70 -2.62 -2.02
CA PRO A 142 8.14 -2.39 -2.06
C PRO A 142 8.63 -1.90 -0.70
N VAL A 143 9.70 -2.51 -0.19
CA VAL A 143 10.21 -2.26 1.17
C VAL A 143 11.60 -1.65 1.21
N ASP A 144 12.39 -1.90 0.16
CA ASP A 144 13.71 -1.29 -0.07
C ASP A 144 13.68 -0.67 -1.46
N LEU A 145 13.39 0.61 -1.52
CA LEU A 145 13.21 1.32 -2.79
C LEU A 145 14.51 1.46 -3.60
N PRO A 146 15.69 1.70 -2.98
CA PRO A 146 16.95 1.67 -3.71
C PRO A 146 17.25 0.34 -4.40
N ARG A 147 16.89 -0.79 -3.77
CA ARG A 147 17.09 -2.14 -4.32
C ARG A 147 15.92 -2.66 -5.15
N LEU A 148 14.87 -1.87 -5.31
CA LEU A 148 13.76 -2.23 -6.20
C LEU A 148 14.21 -2.14 -7.65
N GLY A 149 14.26 -3.28 -8.35
CA GLY A 149 14.76 -3.34 -9.73
C GLY A 149 14.92 -4.78 -10.21
N GLY A 150 15.67 -4.94 -11.32
CA GLY A 150 15.94 -6.23 -11.95
C GLY A 150 14.88 -6.67 -12.96
N THR A 151 13.87 -5.85 -13.19
CA THR A 151 12.90 -5.97 -14.30
C THR A 151 12.47 -4.58 -14.76
N PRO A 152 12.08 -4.39 -16.02
CA PRO A 152 11.59 -3.09 -16.50
C PRO A 152 10.42 -2.54 -15.68
N GLN A 153 9.55 -3.42 -15.18
CA GLN A 153 8.41 -3.04 -14.35
C GLN A 153 8.85 -2.55 -12.96
N ALA A 154 9.78 -3.26 -12.32
CA ALA A 154 10.33 -2.85 -11.01
C ALA A 154 11.12 -1.55 -11.12
N ASP A 155 11.92 -1.37 -12.19
CA ASP A 155 12.64 -0.13 -12.46
C ASP A 155 11.69 1.05 -12.68
N TRP A 156 10.57 0.82 -13.37
CA TRP A 156 9.51 1.83 -13.52
C TRP A 156 8.89 2.21 -12.16
N VAL A 157 8.60 1.24 -11.28
CA VAL A 157 8.07 1.52 -9.93
C VAL A 157 9.07 2.31 -9.11
N ARG A 158 10.37 1.95 -9.17
CA ARG A 158 11.44 2.69 -8.49
C ARG A 158 11.54 4.13 -8.98
N ALA A 159 11.43 4.35 -10.28
CA ALA A 159 11.41 5.72 -10.84
C ALA A 159 10.18 6.52 -10.35
N LYS A 160 9.02 5.87 -10.20
CA LYS A 160 7.83 6.51 -9.60
C LYS A 160 8.02 6.84 -8.13
N ALA A 161 8.66 5.96 -7.37
CA ALA A 161 9.00 6.23 -5.97
C ALA A 161 9.97 7.43 -5.84
N LEU A 162 11.00 7.49 -6.68
CA LEU A 162 11.93 8.62 -6.71
C LEU A 162 11.21 9.94 -7.01
N ALA A 163 10.33 9.94 -8.01
CA ALA A 163 9.53 11.12 -8.36
C ALA A 163 8.54 11.51 -7.25
N ALA A 164 8.05 10.53 -6.46
CA ALA A 164 7.11 10.77 -5.38
C ALA A 164 7.77 11.32 -4.12
N PHE A 165 8.94 10.79 -3.75
CA PHE A 165 9.52 10.98 -2.42
C PHE A 165 10.87 11.69 -2.43
N GLY A 166 11.57 11.76 -3.56
CA GLY A 166 12.90 12.36 -3.68
C GLY A 166 14.02 11.50 -3.09
N ASP A 167 13.95 11.16 -1.81
CA ASP A 167 14.89 10.25 -1.14
C ASP A 167 14.29 8.84 -1.00
N LEU A 168 14.88 7.88 -1.71
CA LEU A 168 14.43 6.50 -1.68
C LEU A 168 14.78 5.78 -0.38
N ARG A 169 15.86 6.19 0.32
CA ARG A 169 16.23 5.58 1.61
C ARG A 169 15.26 6.04 2.70
N ASP A 170 15.05 7.35 2.83
CA ASP A 170 14.11 7.90 3.80
C ASP A 170 12.68 7.37 3.57
N ALA A 171 12.32 7.09 2.33
CA ALA A 171 11.03 6.48 1.98
C ALA A 171 11.00 4.95 2.10
N SER A 172 12.09 4.27 2.50
CA SER A 172 12.14 2.80 2.57
C SER A 172 11.80 2.29 3.96
N PRO A 173 10.75 1.47 4.15
CA PRO A 173 10.43 0.86 5.45
C PRO A 173 11.61 0.13 6.09
N THR A 174 12.47 -0.49 5.29
CA THR A 174 13.62 -1.26 5.76
C THR A 174 14.72 -0.41 6.38
N ASP A 175 14.88 0.83 5.95
CA ASP A 175 15.83 1.77 6.57
C ASP A 175 15.33 2.27 7.95
N HIS A 176 14.03 2.06 8.24
CA HIS A 176 13.37 2.39 9.50
C HIS A 176 12.90 1.15 10.28
N ALA A 177 13.40 -0.05 9.97
CA ALA A 177 12.90 -1.31 10.53
C ALA A 177 12.89 -1.31 12.08
N GLY A 178 13.85 -0.64 12.73
CA GLY A 178 13.89 -0.48 14.18
C GLY A 178 12.73 0.28 14.80
N ALA A 179 12.00 1.09 14.02
CA ALA A 179 10.82 1.82 14.49
C ALA A 179 9.52 0.98 14.35
N ILE A 180 9.50 -0.04 13.49
CA ILE A 180 8.33 -0.90 13.27
C ILE A 180 8.18 -1.87 14.43
N ARG A 181 7.22 -1.65 15.31
CA ARG A 181 6.92 -2.49 16.48
C ARG A 181 5.81 -3.51 16.21
N ALA A 182 4.95 -3.24 15.25
CA ALA A 182 3.87 -4.12 14.87
C ALA A 182 4.38 -5.45 14.29
N PRO A 183 3.70 -6.58 14.55
CA PRO A 183 3.88 -7.78 13.74
C PRO A 183 3.48 -7.50 12.30
N VAL A 184 4.29 -8.00 11.37
CA VAL A 184 4.08 -7.82 9.93
C VAL A 184 3.88 -9.18 9.28
N LEU A 185 2.78 -9.34 8.56
CA LEU A 185 2.56 -10.45 7.66
C LEU A 185 2.66 -9.92 6.22
N ALA A 186 3.66 -10.38 5.47
CA ALA A 186 3.90 -9.93 4.12
C ALA A 186 3.81 -11.08 3.11
N GLY A 187 3.27 -10.80 1.94
CA GLY A 187 3.13 -11.81 0.89
C GLY A 187 3.72 -11.34 -0.44
N TYR A 188 4.59 -12.19 -1.03
CA TYR A 188 5.22 -11.91 -2.33
C TYR A 188 5.12 -13.14 -3.24
N ALA A 189 4.90 -12.92 -4.52
CA ALA A 189 4.88 -14.00 -5.50
C ALA A 189 6.25 -14.15 -6.19
N ALA A 190 6.69 -15.40 -6.39
CA ALA A 190 7.99 -15.67 -6.99
C ALA A 190 8.14 -15.09 -8.41
N ALA A 191 7.04 -15.06 -9.18
CA ALA A 191 7.01 -14.55 -10.55
C ALA A 191 6.62 -13.07 -10.64
N ASP A 192 6.54 -12.35 -9.52
CA ASP A 192 6.21 -10.92 -9.52
C ASP A 192 7.35 -10.11 -10.15
N ARG A 193 7.02 -9.43 -11.25
CA ARG A 193 7.95 -8.57 -11.99
C ARG A 193 7.81 -7.09 -11.65
N ILE A 194 6.81 -6.72 -10.85
CA ILE A 194 6.53 -5.36 -10.43
C ILE A 194 7.20 -5.07 -9.10
N VAL A 195 7.00 -5.96 -8.12
CA VAL A 195 7.70 -5.95 -6.84
C VAL A 195 8.28 -7.35 -6.61
N PRO A 196 9.52 -7.57 -7.02
CA PRO A 196 10.16 -8.90 -6.95
C PRO A 196 10.19 -9.47 -5.53
N ALA A 197 10.08 -10.80 -5.42
CA ALA A 197 10.10 -11.51 -4.13
C ALA A 197 11.40 -11.30 -3.32
N SER A 198 12.46 -10.75 -3.93
CA SER A 198 13.67 -10.30 -3.22
C SER A 198 13.35 -9.22 -2.18
N GLN A 199 12.32 -8.40 -2.39
CA GLN A 199 11.87 -7.40 -1.42
C GLN A 199 11.39 -8.07 -0.12
N GLY A 200 10.57 -9.11 -0.23
CA GLY A 200 10.12 -9.88 0.93
C GLY A 200 11.27 -10.56 1.68
N ARG A 201 12.20 -11.20 0.97
CA ARG A 201 13.39 -11.80 1.59
C ARG A 201 14.26 -10.77 2.31
N TYR A 202 14.32 -9.56 1.81
CA TYR A 202 15.05 -8.49 2.48
C TYR A 202 14.30 -8.00 3.71
N LEU A 203 12.98 -7.80 3.62
CA LEU A 203 12.14 -7.44 4.77
C LEU A 203 12.31 -8.42 5.93
N GLU A 204 12.19 -9.72 5.67
CA GLU A 204 12.31 -10.77 6.69
C GLU A 204 13.67 -10.76 7.39
N ARG A 205 14.74 -10.45 6.64
CA ARG A 205 16.10 -10.38 7.19
C ARG A 205 16.33 -9.18 8.11
N VAL A 206 15.72 -8.02 7.79
CA VAL A 206 15.96 -6.77 8.55
C VAL A 206 14.88 -6.50 9.60
N LEU A 207 13.73 -7.14 9.50
CA LEU A 207 12.62 -6.99 10.44
C LEU A 207 12.24 -8.35 11.05
N PRO A 208 12.79 -8.73 12.21
CA PRO A 208 12.54 -10.04 12.85
C PRO A 208 11.06 -10.32 13.18
N ARG A 209 10.21 -9.29 13.18
CA ARG A 209 8.76 -9.40 13.41
C ARG A 209 7.97 -9.57 12.11
N ALA A 210 8.63 -9.58 10.96
CA ALA A 210 8.03 -9.89 9.68
C ALA A 210 7.96 -11.41 9.48
N HIS A 211 6.80 -11.88 9.05
CA HIS A 211 6.62 -13.21 8.52
C HIS A 211 6.24 -13.09 7.04
N VAL A 212 7.12 -13.58 6.18
CA VAL A 212 6.95 -13.49 4.73
C VAL A 212 6.43 -14.82 4.19
N ILE A 213 5.33 -14.77 3.48
CA ILE A 213 4.72 -15.95 2.85
C ILE A 213 4.77 -15.82 1.33
N GLN A 214 4.94 -16.99 0.69
CA GLN A 214 4.87 -17.10 -0.76
C GLN A 214 3.41 -16.99 -1.20
N LEU A 215 3.08 -16.00 -2.03
CA LEU A 215 1.79 -15.92 -2.71
C LEU A 215 1.73 -17.03 -3.77
N GLY A 216 0.69 -17.85 -3.70
CA GLY A 216 0.52 -18.96 -4.63
C GLY A 216 0.36 -18.49 -6.07
N ALA A 217 0.85 -19.29 -7.01
CA ALA A 217 0.73 -19.10 -8.46
C ALA A 217 -0.73 -19.23 -8.98
N GLY A 218 -1.73 -19.28 -8.09
CA GLY A 218 -3.11 -19.65 -8.41
C GLY A 218 -3.94 -18.65 -9.19
N ALA A 219 -3.39 -17.50 -9.59
CA ALA A 219 -4.14 -16.47 -10.34
C ALA A 219 -3.75 -16.40 -11.82
N GLY A 220 -3.28 -17.49 -12.44
CA GLY A 220 -2.92 -17.53 -13.85
C GLY A 220 -1.75 -16.60 -14.25
N PRO A 221 -1.18 -16.74 -15.44
CA PRO A 221 0.07 -16.07 -15.83
C PRO A 221 -0.02 -14.53 -15.98
N ARG A 222 -1.18 -13.92 -15.82
CA ARG A 222 -1.41 -12.49 -16.09
C ARG A 222 -1.45 -11.57 -14.87
N PHE A 223 -1.61 -12.10 -13.63
CA PHE A 223 -1.75 -11.26 -12.42
C PHE A 223 -1.10 -11.94 -11.22
N VAL A 224 0.20 -11.84 -11.13
CA VAL A 224 0.97 -12.37 -9.99
C VAL A 224 1.21 -11.29 -8.94
N HIS A 225 1.14 -10.01 -9.32
CA HIS A 225 1.43 -8.88 -8.43
C HIS A 225 0.27 -8.59 -7.47
N ALA A 226 0.55 -8.61 -6.17
CA ALA A 226 -0.41 -8.29 -5.09
C ALA A 226 -1.76 -9.05 -5.15
N SER A 227 -1.80 -10.18 -5.87
CA SER A 227 -3.02 -10.99 -6.04
C SER A 227 -3.31 -11.79 -4.77
N VAL A 228 -4.05 -11.21 -3.84
CA VAL A 228 -4.53 -11.89 -2.63
C VAL A 228 -5.93 -12.41 -2.86
N SER A 229 -6.08 -13.74 -2.95
CA SER A 229 -7.40 -14.35 -3.03
C SER A 229 -8.18 -14.17 -1.71
N PRO A 230 -9.53 -14.18 -1.72
CA PRO A 230 -10.31 -14.13 -0.50
C PRO A 230 -9.93 -15.24 0.51
N ALA A 231 -9.59 -16.43 0.03
CA ALA A 231 -9.14 -17.54 0.88
C ALA A 231 -7.78 -17.25 1.52
N ALA A 232 -6.81 -16.73 0.75
CA ALA A 232 -5.52 -16.31 1.28
C ALA A 232 -5.67 -15.19 2.31
N LEU A 233 -6.48 -14.19 2.02
CA LEU A 233 -6.74 -13.09 2.96
C LEU A 233 -7.37 -13.59 4.26
N ARG A 234 -8.29 -14.57 4.19
CA ARG A 234 -8.88 -15.21 5.37
C ARG A 234 -7.84 -15.94 6.21
N ALA A 235 -6.97 -16.72 5.57
CA ALA A 235 -5.89 -17.43 6.26
C ALA A 235 -4.91 -16.47 6.93
N TRP A 236 -4.51 -15.40 6.23
CA TRP A 236 -3.63 -14.36 6.77
C TRP A 236 -4.26 -13.65 7.96
N TRP A 237 -5.54 -13.28 7.83
CA TRP A 237 -6.27 -12.65 8.92
C TRP A 237 -6.39 -13.56 10.14
N GLY A 238 -6.61 -14.85 9.93
CA GLY A 238 -6.61 -15.86 11.01
C GLY A 238 -5.26 -15.91 11.74
N ALA A 239 -4.15 -15.91 11.02
CA ALA A 239 -2.80 -15.92 11.60
C ALA A 239 -2.52 -14.64 12.42
N VAL A 240 -2.88 -13.48 11.87
CA VAL A 240 -2.74 -12.18 12.54
C VAL A 240 -3.58 -12.13 13.82
N ARG A 241 -4.85 -12.53 13.76
CA ARG A 241 -5.72 -12.58 14.94
C ARG A 241 -5.19 -13.49 16.04
N ALA A 242 -4.70 -14.67 15.67
CA ALA A 242 -4.10 -15.59 16.63
C ALA A 242 -2.86 -14.98 17.30
N GLN A 243 -2.08 -14.18 16.59
CA GLN A 243 -0.93 -13.48 17.14
C GLN A 243 -1.35 -12.32 18.06
N LEU A 244 -2.36 -11.54 17.69
CA LEU A 244 -2.92 -10.47 18.51
C LEU A 244 -3.52 -11.00 19.83
N GLN A 245 -4.08 -12.22 19.81
CA GLN A 245 -4.62 -12.87 21.00
C GLN A 245 -3.53 -13.42 21.94
N ARG A 246 -2.41 -13.90 21.38
CA ARG A 246 -1.28 -14.42 22.16
C ARG A 246 -0.41 -13.32 22.76
N ALA A 247 -0.25 -12.22 22.08
CA ALA A 247 0.31 -11.02 22.65
C ALA A 247 -0.69 -10.51 23.67
N ALA A 248 -0.49 -10.85 24.95
CA ALA A 248 -1.28 -10.27 26.03
C ALA A 248 -1.16 -8.76 25.89
N TRP A 249 -2.17 -8.16 25.28
CA TRP A 249 -2.21 -6.72 25.00
C TRP A 249 -2.16 -6.01 26.35
N PRO A 250 -1.18 -5.15 26.63
CA PRO A 250 -1.23 -4.34 27.83
C PRO A 250 -2.48 -3.47 27.71
N ARG A 251 -3.50 -3.80 28.47
CA ARG A 251 -4.66 -2.95 28.68
C ARG A 251 -4.15 -1.72 29.41
N ARG A 252 -3.92 -0.65 28.70
CA ARG A 252 -3.77 0.69 29.25
C ARG A 252 -5.07 1.43 29.13
#